data_193654e8a0e6bae26c84eef66459ed16
#
_entry.id   193654e8a0e6bae26c84eef66459ed16
#
_cell.length_a   1.000
_cell.length_b   1.000
_cell.length_c   1.000
_cell.angle_alpha   90.00
_cell.angle_beta   90.00
_cell.angle_gamma   90.00
#
_symmetry.space_group_name_H-M   'P 1'
#
loop_
_entity.id
_entity.type
_entity.pdbx_description
1 polymer ?
#
loop_
_entity_poly.entity_id
_entity_poly.type
_entity_poly.pdbx_seq_one_letter_code
_entity_poly.pdbx_strand_id
1 'polypeptide(L)'
;MNAIVENCPDKVLLADETRYGVLELQGRGVCKPADKTSSSNWMLAVAAKHDSMHPFIRFSALKSCSADDIGEALALLAGRIDTLVVDGYAGYVSLMDGILQGIKRQCRLVHARREVYAASTSGNLVKALLELSPEERVEHFRKNMRDGRNDVCLLAVLAGFQLIFGYEAEVAESLPDETEEAHAARILTHRQTFVKPVYEAIDAIFMEMAKTQTTQVKGRFRSKEDTQAAKAVRYWMNQREHLKVFLEDGRVPLETNTVERAIRPMAVLRKNKGFVQSIDGAKTLAMCMPLVETAKLNGIDVEELLNDMSKAAFKHAYEKQWTYWYTNEEAPKNPTRKIQDWANMAELLSDFNWADYLPWVWKARKEAEARLQAELAKQAAPQMA
;
A
#
# COMPACT_ATOMS: atom_id res chain seq x y z
N MET A 1 -11.46 -5.14 -10.24
CA MET A 1 -10.50 -4.67 -9.19
C MET A 1 -11.02 -4.85 -7.77
N ASN A 2 -12.31 -4.59 -7.48
CA ASN A 2 -12.84 -4.87 -6.13
C ASN A 2 -12.76 -6.37 -5.79
N ALA A 3 -13.05 -7.26 -6.77
CA ALA A 3 -12.93 -8.70 -6.60
C ALA A 3 -11.52 -9.15 -6.12
N ILE A 4 -10.44 -8.44 -6.50
CA ILE A 4 -9.09 -8.73 -6.00
C ILE A 4 -9.03 -8.53 -4.48
N VAL A 5 -9.48 -7.39 -3.99
CA VAL A 5 -9.46 -7.08 -2.56
C VAL A 5 -10.44 -7.98 -1.78
N GLU A 6 -11.59 -8.27 -2.36
CA GLU A 6 -12.62 -9.10 -1.75
C GLU A 6 -12.20 -10.56 -1.57
N ASN A 7 -11.35 -11.06 -2.45
CA ASN A 7 -10.85 -12.44 -2.44
C ASN A 7 -9.39 -12.56 -2.00
N CYS A 8 -8.74 -11.45 -1.59
CA CYS A 8 -7.40 -11.50 -1.04
C CYS A 8 -7.44 -12.05 0.39
N PRO A 9 -6.67 -13.09 0.71
CA PRO A 9 -6.61 -13.65 2.06
C PRO A 9 -5.79 -12.80 3.02
N ASP A 10 -4.97 -11.86 2.51
CA ASP A 10 -4.09 -11.05 3.33
C ASP A 10 -4.87 -10.20 4.33
N LYS A 11 -4.43 -10.24 5.59
CA LYS A 11 -5.01 -9.48 6.69
C LYS A 11 -4.27 -8.18 6.98
N VAL A 12 -3.13 -7.97 6.34
CA VAL A 12 -2.30 -6.76 6.44
C VAL A 12 -2.14 -6.16 5.06
N LEU A 13 -2.66 -4.95 4.87
CA LEU A 13 -2.52 -4.21 3.61
C LEU A 13 -1.80 -2.89 3.84
N LEU A 14 -1.23 -2.36 2.77
CA LEU A 14 -0.51 -1.09 2.76
C LEU A 14 -1.27 -0.08 1.92
N ALA A 15 -1.31 1.18 2.35
CA ALA A 15 -1.87 2.26 1.54
C ALA A 15 -0.97 3.49 1.52
N ASP A 16 -1.01 4.19 0.39
CA ASP A 16 -0.29 5.44 0.19
C ASP A 16 -0.99 6.31 -0.87
N GLU A 17 -0.83 7.61 -0.81
CA GLU A 17 -1.42 8.55 -1.73
C GLU A 17 -0.35 9.28 -2.55
N THR A 18 -0.65 9.49 -3.82
CA THR A 18 0.15 10.35 -4.69
C THR A 18 -0.71 11.41 -5.36
N ARG A 19 -0.17 12.61 -5.51
CA ARG A 19 -0.86 13.68 -6.26
C ARG A 19 -0.99 13.28 -7.73
N TYR A 20 -2.17 13.54 -8.30
CA TYR A 20 -2.45 13.32 -9.71
C TYR A 20 -3.34 14.44 -10.26
N GLY A 21 -2.92 15.06 -11.37
CA GLY A 21 -3.66 16.20 -11.94
C GLY A 21 -4.87 15.75 -12.74
N VAL A 22 -6.06 16.25 -12.39
CA VAL A 22 -7.29 16.10 -13.16
C VAL A 22 -7.77 17.51 -13.55
N LEU A 23 -7.69 17.86 -14.84
CA LEU A 23 -7.93 19.23 -15.30
C LEU A 23 -9.36 19.69 -15.07
N GLU A 24 -10.33 18.82 -15.29
CA GLU A 24 -11.74 19.07 -15.01
C GLU A 24 -11.97 19.57 -13.58
N LEU A 25 -11.45 18.83 -12.59
CA LEU A 25 -11.60 19.17 -11.17
C LEU A 25 -10.83 20.44 -10.76
N GLN A 26 -9.84 20.85 -11.56
CA GLN A 26 -9.08 22.08 -11.36
C GLN A 26 -9.70 23.28 -12.10
N GLY A 27 -10.85 23.10 -12.76
CA GLY A 27 -11.48 24.10 -13.59
C GLY A 27 -10.68 24.43 -14.86
N ARG A 28 -9.93 23.46 -15.39
CA ARG A 28 -9.07 23.56 -16.58
C ARG A 28 -9.44 22.46 -17.58
N GLY A 29 -8.96 22.61 -18.83
CA GLY A 29 -9.19 21.61 -19.87
C GLY A 29 -10.48 21.83 -20.68
N VAL A 30 -10.88 20.83 -21.46
CA VAL A 30 -12.03 20.89 -22.39
C VAL A 30 -13.35 20.84 -21.62
N CYS A 31 -13.44 19.97 -20.61
CA CYS A 31 -14.60 19.85 -19.73
C CYS A 31 -14.36 20.67 -18.46
N LYS A 32 -14.89 21.87 -18.41
CA LYS A 32 -14.80 22.72 -17.22
C LYS A 32 -16.06 22.51 -16.38
N PRO A 33 -15.96 22.09 -15.12
CA PRO A 33 -17.11 22.11 -14.22
C PRO A 33 -17.55 23.56 -13.97
N ALA A 34 -18.81 23.75 -13.66
CA ALA A 34 -19.34 25.08 -13.31
C ALA A 34 -18.57 25.66 -12.10
N ASP A 35 -18.18 24.81 -11.16
CA ASP A 35 -17.42 25.17 -9.97
C ASP A 35 -16.12 24.39 -9.86
N LYS A 36 -15.04 25.07 -9.46
CA LYS A 36 -13.76 24.47 -9.14
C LYS A 36 -13.88 23.67 -7.83
N THR A 37 -13.79 22.34 -7.92
CA THR A 37 -14.01 21.46 -6.77
C THR A 37 -12.73 21.16 -5.96
N SER A 38 -11.54 21.22 -6.59
CA SER A 38 -10.28 20.96 -5.91
C SER A 38 -9.10 21.60 -6.63
N SER A 39 -8.10 22.05 -5.86
CA SER A 39 -6.82 22.53 -6.38
C SER A 39 -5.78 21.41 -6.57
N SER A 40 -6.00 20.24 -5.96
CA SER A 40 -5.13 19.08 -6.07
C SER A 40 -5.94 17.79 -5.97
N ASN A 41 -5.73 16.91 -6.91
CA ASN A 41 -6.35 15.59 -6.97
C ASN A 41 -5.32 14.54 -6.61
N TRP A 42 -5.79 13.38 -6.18
CA TRP A 42 -4.96 12.34 -5.62
C TRP A 42 -5.32 10.98 -6.20
N MET A 43 -4.34 10.08 -6.16
CA MET A 43 -4.52 8.67 -6.44
C MET A 43 -4.12 7.91 -5.18
N LEU A 44 -5.06 7.18 -4.59
CA LEU A 44 -4.81 6.27 -3.48
C LEU A 44 -4.40 4.91 -4.06
N ALA A 45 -3.32 4.35 -3.55
CA ALA A 45 -2.89 2.99 -3.81
C ALA A 45 -3.12 2.13 -2.58
N VAL A 46 -3.65 0.93 -2.77
CA VAL A 46 -3.72 -0.14 -1.77
C VAL A 46 -3.02 -1.36 -2.34
N ALA A 47 -2.11 -1.94 -1.57
CA ALA A 47 -1.31 -3.08 -2.01
C ALA A 47 -1.18 -4.15 -0.92
N ALA A 48 -0.97 -5.40 -1.34
CA ALA A 48 -0.49 -6.46 -0.46
C ALA A 48 0.96 -6.20 0.00
N LYS A 49 1.40 -6.85 1.07
CA LYS A 49 2.79 -6.80 1.53
C LYS A 49 3.74 -7.45 0.51
N HIS A 50 5.05 -7.19 0.65
CA HIS A 50 6.07 -7.62 -0.32
C HIS A 50 6.13 -9.15 -0.50
N ASP A 51 5.99 -9.89 0.59
CA ASP A 51 6.08 -11.35 0.69
C ASP A 51 4.71 -12.05 0.60
N SER A 52 3.67 -11.34 0.17
CA SER A 52 2.35 -11.92 -0.04
C SER A 52 2.39 -12.99 -1.13
N MET A 53 1.73 -14.12 -0.88
CA MET A 53 1.46 -15.15 -1.88
C MET A 53 0.46 -14.68 -2.95
N HIS A 54 -0.25 -13.57 -2.68
CA HIS A 54 -1.28 -12.99 -3.55
C HIS A 54 -0.99 -11.49 -3.80
N PRO A 55 0.18 -11.16 -4.41
CA PRO A 55 0.58 -9.78 -4.57
C PRO A 55 -0.38 -9.05 -5.51
N PHE A 56 -0.87 -7.91 -5.06
CA PHE A 56 -1.72 -7.05 -5.86
C PHE A 56 -1.48 -5.58 -5.55
N ILE A 57 -1.94 -4.72 -6.46
CA ILE A 57 -2.14 -3.30 -6.23
C ILE A 57 -3.52 -2.87 -6.74
N ARG A 58 -4.16 -1.95 -6.04
CA ARG A 58 -5.40 -1.29 -6.44
C ARG A 58 -5.19 0.22 -6.37
N PHE A 59 -5.67 0.93 -7.38
CA PHE A 59 -5.72 2.39 -7.37
C PHE A 59 -7.16 2.90 -7.24
N SER A 60 -7.31 4.05 -6.59
CA SER A 60 -8.57 4.80 -6.52
C SER A 60 -8.30 6.27 -6.83
N ALA A 61 -9.02 6.83 -7.80
CA ALA A 61 -8.95 8.25 -8.10
C ALA A 61 -9.76 9.02 -7.06
N LEU A 62 -9.10 9.93 -6.33
CA LEU A 62 -9.70 10.76 -5.30
C LEU A 62 -9.87 12.21 -5.80
N LYS A 63 -10.96 12.85 -5.41
CA LYS A 63 -11.17 14.26 -5.68
C LYS A 63 -10.23 15.13 -4.85
N SER A 64 -10.00 14.72 -3.60
CA SER A 64 -9.08 15.38 -2.66
C SER A 64 -8.38 14.34 -1.77
N CYS A 65 -7.48 14.80 -0.90
CA CYS A 65 -6.89 13.96 0.17
C CYS A 65 -7.65 14.17 1.49
N SER A 66 -8.98 14.34 1.43
CA SER A 66 -9.82 14.43 2.64
C SER A 66 -10.00 13.04 3.27
N ALA A 67 -10.32 13.01 4.56
CA ALA A 67 -10.68 11.77 5.22
C ALA A 67 -11.90 11.09 4.57
N ASP A 68 -12.88 11.89 4.12
CA ASP A 68 -14.09 11.35 3.48
C ASP A 68 -13.78 10.66 2.14
N ASP A 69 -13.00 11.31 1.25
CA ASP A 69 -12.62 10.74 -0.04
C ASP A 69 -11.76 9.46 0.13
N ILE A 70 -10.82 9.48 1.08
CA ILE A 70 -10.01 8.30 1.41
C ILE A 70 -10.89 7.20 2.03
N GLY A 71 -11.81 7.57 2.93
CA GLY A 71 -12.72 6.65 3.60
C GLY A 71 -13.64 5.93 2.61
N GLU A 72 -14.22 6.65 1.64
CA GLU A 72 -15.03 6.04 0.57
C GLU A 72 -14.21 5.01 -0.23
N ALA A 73 -12.97 5.35 -0.57
CA ALA A 73 -12.09 4.44 -1.31
C ALA A 73 -11.63 3.22 -0.51
N LEU A 74 -11.55 3.33 0.83
CA LEU A 74 -11.12 2.25 1.73
C LEU A 74 -12.28 1.47 2.37
N ALA A 75 -13.53 1.90 2.17
CA ALA A 75 -14.72 1.28 2.79
C ALA A 75 -14.79 -0.24 2.54
N LEU A 76 -14.33 -0.70 1.38
CA LEU A 76 -14.31 -2.13 1.04
C LEU A 76 -13.37 -2.96 1.91
N LEU A 77 -12.45 -2.34 2.68
CA LEU A 77 -11.53 -3.04 3.59
C LEU A 77 -12.18 -3.33 4.94
N ALA A 78 -13.28 -2.66 5.27
CA ALA A 78 -13.95 -2.81 6.56
C ALA A 78 -14.35 -4.27 6.82
N GLY A 79 -13.94 -4.81 7.98
CA GLY A 79 -14.18 -6.19 8.37
C GLY A 79 -13.41 -7.26 7.58
N ARG A 80 -12.50 -6.89 6.68
CA ARG A 80 -11.74 -7.83 5.84
C ARG A 80 -10.28 -7.97 6.25
N ILE A 81 -9.70 -6.90 6.77
CA ILE A 81 -8.30 -6.85 7.19
C ILE A 81 -8.16 -6.56 8.68
N ASP A 82 -7.02 -6.94 9.26
CA ASP A 82 -6.70 -6.71 10.66
C ASP A 82 -5.89 -5.42 10.84
N THR A 83 -5.00 -5.13 9.88
CA THR A 83 -4.08 -3.99 9.97
C THR A 83 -3.93 -3.28 8.63
N LEU A 84 -3.96 -1.94 8.67
CA LEU A 84 -3.64 -1.07 7.55
C LEU A 84 -2.37 -0.28 7.85
N VAL A 85 -1.34 -0.44 7.01
CA VAL A 85 -0.06 0.28 7.11
C VAL A 85 -0.13 1.53 6.24
N VAL A 86 -0.03 2.69 6.87
CA VAL A 86 -0.16 4.02 6.23
C VAL A 86 0.89 4.99 6.73
N ASP A 87 0.91 6.19 6.18
CA ASP A 87 1.70 7.27 6.74
C ASP A 87 1.06 7.90 8.00
N GLY A 88 1.70 8.92 8.55
CA GLY A 88 1.21 9.65 9.73
C GLY A 88 0.14 10.71 9.44
N TYR A 89 -0.54 10.67 8.29
CA TYR A 89 -1.56 11.65 7.96
C TYR A 89 -2.75 11.61 8.94
N ALA A 90 -3.14 12.78 9.45
CA ALA A 90 -4.15 12.88 10.50
C ALA A 90 -5.55 12.42 10.06
N GLY A 91 -5.84 12.43 8.75
CA GLY A 91 -7.11 11.96 8.20
C GLY A 91 -7.41 10.49 8.53
N TYR A 92 -6.38 9.65 8.64
CA TYR A 92 -6.56 8.25 9.03
C TYR A 92 -7.08 8.05 10.46
N VAL A 93 -6.87 9.01 11.37
CA VAL A 93 -7.37 8.89 12.76
C VAL A 93 -8.91 8.81 12.77
N SER A 94 -9.57 9.74 12.08
CA SER A 94 -11.04 9.73 12.00
C SER A 94 -11.61 8.52 11.25
N LEU A 95 -10.85 7.96 10.30
CA LEU A 95 -11.26 6.76 9.59
C LEU A 95 -11.22 5.51 10.49
N MET A 96 -10.21 5.40 11.36
CA MET A 96 -10.10 4.29 12.31
C MET A 96 -11.16 4.36 13.42
N ASP A 97 -11.61 5.56 13.78
CA ASP A 97 -12.71 5.76 14.72
C ASP A 97 -14.10 5.54 14.08
N GLY A 98 -14.16 5.52 12.73
CA GLY A 98 -15.37 5.43 11.93
C GLY A 98 -15.41 4.18 11.03
N ILE A 99 -15.34 4.39 9.71
CA ILE A 99 -15.56 3.35 8.68
C ILE A 99 -14.58 2.18 8.74
N LEU A 100 -13.38 2.39 9.28
CA LEU A 100 -12.34 1.38 9.48
C LEU A 100 -12.22 0.93 10.94
N GLN A 101 -13.28 1.08 11.72
CA GLN A 101 -13.30 0.66 13.11
C GLN A 101 -12.93 -0.82 13.25
N GLY A 102 -12.07 -1.13 14.23
CA GLY A 102 -11.56 -2.48 14.46
C GLY A 102 -10.30 -2.85 13.66
N ILE A 103 -9.91 -2.04 12.67
CA ILE A 103 -8.66 -2.22 11.93
C ILE A 103 -7.55 -1.49 12.68
N LYS A 104 -6.43 -2.18 12.97
CA LYS A 104 -5.25 -1.56 13.55
C LYS A 104 -4.55 -0.69 12.50
N ARG A 105 -4.10 0.50 12.91
CA ARG A 105 -3.30 1.37 12.07
C ARG A 105 -1.82 1.23 12.46
N GLN A 106 -0.96 0.85 11.50
CA GLN A 106 0.49 0.95 11.63
C GLN A 106 0.99 2.16 10.86
N CYS A 107 1.70 3.06 11.55
CA CYS A 107 2.44 4.14 10.88
C CYS A 107 3.83 3.68 10.48
N ARG A 108 4.31 4.19 9.35
CA ARG A 108 5.62 3.84 8.78
C ARG A 108 6.75 4.31 9.69
N LEU A 109 7.58 3.39 10.13
CA LEU A 109 8.75 3.71 10.96
C LEU A 109 9.80 4.52 10.17
N VAL A 110 9.88 4.30 8.86
CA VAL A 110 10.74 5.08 7.94
C VAL A 110 10.41 6.57 7.96
N HIS A 111 9.14 6.96 8.09
CA HIS A 111 8.76 8.37 8.19
C HIS A 111 9.24 8.99 9.50
N ALA A 112 9.09 8.29 10.62
CA ALA A 112 9.66 8.74 11.89
C ALA A 112 11.19 8.93 11.80
N ARG A 113 11.89 7.96 11.20
CA ARG A 113 13.33 8.06 10.94
C ARG A 113 13.68 9.26 10.06
N ARG A 114 12.89 9.56 9.02
CA ARG A 114 13.11 10.70 8.11
C ARG A 114 13.05 12.04 8.85
N GLU A 115 12.07 12.22 9.74
CA GLU A 115 11.97 13.43 10.58
C GLU A 115 13.21 13.60 11.47
N VAL A 116 13.68 12.51 12.07
CA VAL A 116 14.89 12.52 12.90
C VAL A 116 16.13 12.82 12.08
N TYR A 117 16.26 12.19 10.91
CA TYR A 117 17.38 12.42 10.00
C TYR A 117 17.44 13.89 9.55
N ALA A 118 16.31 14.48 9.17
CA ALA A 118 16.23 15.89 8.79
C ALA A 118 16.64 16.83 9.93
N ALA A 119 16.31 16.46 11.17
CA ALA A 119 16.72 17.21 12.35
C ALA A 119 18.21 17.10 12.66
N SER A 120 18.82 15.93 12.42
CA SER A 120 20.23 15.66 12.73
C SER A 120 21.21 16.19 11.69
N THR A 121 20.78 16.32 10.42
CA THR A 121 21.62 16.80 9.32
C THR A 121 21.71 18.33 9.24
N SER A 122 20.90 19.04 10.01
CA SER A 122 20.93 20.52 10.06
C SER A 122 22.19 21.11 10.71
N GLY A 123 23.15 20.27 11.13
CA GLY A 123 24.41 20.70 11.69
C GLY A 123 25.60 19.82 11.28
N ASN A 124 26.82 20.36 11.39
CA ASN A 124 28.07 19.66 11.14
C ASN A 124 28.39 18.50 12.13
N LEU A 125 27.40 18.12 12.96
CA LEU A 125 27.61 17.20 14.08
C LEU A 125 27.90 15.77 13.62
N VAL A 126 27.18 15.27 12.60
CA VAL A 126 27.45 13.92 12.06
C VAL A 126 28.87 13.84 11.51
N LYS A 127 29.33 14.87 10.81
CA LYS A 127 30.69 14.91 10.28
C LYS A 127 31.73 14.95 11.41
N ALA A 128 31.52 15.79 12.42
CA ALA A 128 32.38 15.86 13.58
C ALA A 128 32.46 14.54 14.37
N LEU A 129 31.32 13.83 14.50
CA LEU A 129 31.31 12.53 15.18
C LEU A 129 32.00 11.42 14.39
N LEU A 130 31.97 11.47 13.05
CA LEU A 130 32.70 10.51 12.22
C LEU A 130 34.22 10.65 12.32
N GLU A 131 34.72 11.82 12.70
CA GLU A 131 36.14 12.11 12.92
C GLU A 131 36.67 11.59 14.29
N LEU A 132 35.76 11.23 15.21
CA LEU A 132 36.12 10.69 16.52
C LEU A 132 36.33 9.17 16.46
N SER A 133 37.22 8.65 17.35
CA SER A 133 37.37 7.24 17.62
C SER A 133 36.06 6.63 18.22
N PRO A 134 35.87 5.30 18.18
CA PRO A 134 34.70 4.67 18.79
C PRO A 134 34.55 5.02 20.31
N GLU A 135 35.64 5.05 21.05
CA GLU A 135 35.68 5.35 22.47
C GLU A 135 35.31 6.82 22.73
N GLU A 136 35.88 7.74 21.95
CA GLU A 136 35.55 9.17 22.03
C GLU A 136 34.10 9.44 21.67
N ARG A 137 33.51 8.71 20.69
CA ARG A 137 32.08 8.80 20.39
C ARG A 137 31.22 8.40 21.56
N VAL A 138 31.53 7.28 22.23
CA VAL A 138 30.81 6.83 23.43
C VAL A 138 30.84 7.86 24.54
N GLU A 139 32.02 8.43 24.83
CA GLU A 139 32.17 9.46 25.90
C GLU A 139 31.44 10.76 25.49
N HIS A 140 31.53 11.15 24.22
CA HIS A 140 30.80 12.30 23.68
C HIS A 140 29.28 12.10 23.83
N PHE A 141 28.76 10.92 23.54
CA PHE A 141 27.35 10.56 23.76
C PHE A 141 26.97 10.66 25.24
N ARG A 142 27.74 10.03 26.13
CA ARG A 142 27.45 10.05 27.55
C ARG A 142 27.44 11.47 28.14
N LYS A 143 28.37 12.29 27.73
CA LYS A 143 28.44 13.69 28.17
C LYS A 143 27.24 14.48 27.72
N ASN A 144 26.92 14.40 26.43
CA ASN A 144 25.84 15.18 25.84
C ASN A 144 24.43 14.71 26.28
N MET A 145 24.24 13.41 26.53
CA MET A 145 22.99 12.94 27.15
C MET A 145 22.80 13.51 28.56
N ARG A 146 23.86 13.59 29.35
CA ARG A 146 23.83 14.24 30.68
C ARG A 146 23.49 15.74 30.58
N ASP A 147 23.98 16.39 29.54
CA ASP A 147 23.78 17.83 29.32
C ASP A 147 22.44 18.15 28.63
N GLY A 148 21.61 17.14 28.32
CA GLY A 148 20.29 17.28 27.68
C GLY A 148 20.33 17.83 26.24
N ARG A 149 21.42 17.63 25.50
CA ARG A 149 21.58 18.12 24.13
C ARG A 149 20.77 17.31 23.15
N ASN A 150 19.81 17.94 22.52
CA ASN A 150 18.85 17.32 21.57
C ASN A 150 19.50 16.64 20.35
N ASP A 151 20.56 17.20 19.82
CA ASP A 151 21.31 16.69 18.68
C ASP A 151 21.90 15.30 18.97
N VAL A 152 22.42 15.06 20.15
CA VAL A 152 22.96 13.77 20.58
C VAL A 152 21.84 12.76 20.79
N CYS A 153 20.75 13.17 21.42
CA CYS A 153 19.57 12.32 21.56
C CYS A 153 19.05 11.83 20.19
N LEU A 154 18.97 12.74 19.21
CA LEU A 154 18.55 12.39 17.85
C LEU A 154 19.53 11.44 17.14
N LEU A 155 20.83 11.56 17.36
CA LEU A 155 21.81 10.61 16.84
C LEU A 155 21.70 9.22 17.49
N ALA A 156 21.45 9.16 18.80
CA ALA A 156 21.17 7.90 19.49
C ALA A 156 19.91 7.21 18.92
N VAL A 157 18.87 8.00 18.67
CA VAL A 157 17.64 7.53 18.02
C VAL A 157 17.93 7.02 16.61
N LEU A 158 18.74 7.71 15.78
CA LEU A 158 19.13 7.24 14.45
C LEU A 158 19.90 5.92 14.50
N ALA A 159 20.83 5.78 15.46
CA ALA A 159 21.53 4.51 15.66
C ALA A 159 20.55 3.39 16.07
N GLY A 160 19.58 3.68 16.92
CA GLY A 160 18.51 2.74 17.27
C GLY A 160 17.66 2.32 16.04
N PHE A 161 17.28 3.26 15.17
CA PHE A 161 16.61 2.91 13.92
C PHE A 161 17.48 2.01 13.03
N GLN A 162 18.77 2.27 12.94
CA GLN A 162 19.67 1.43 12.16
C GLN A 162 19.73 0.00 12.71
N LEU A 163 19.75 -0.17 14.03
CA LEU A 163 19.68 -1.49 14.67
C LEU A 163 18.34 -2.19 14.38
N ILE A 164 17.22 -1.48 14.49
CA ILE A 164 15.89 -2.03 14.18
C ILE A 164 15.85 -2.57 12.75
N PHE A 165 16.26 -1.76 11.74
CA PHE A 165 16.27 -2.19 10.35
C PHE A 165 17.30 -3.29 10.08
N GLY A 166 18.42 -3.34 10.81
CA GLY A 166 19.38 -4.43 10.76
C GLY A 166 18.76 -5.75 11.22
N TYR A 167 18.14 -5.77 12.40
CA TYR A 167 17.45 -6.96 12.90
C TYR A 167 16.30 -7.43 12.02
N GLU A 168 15.55 -6.52 11.42
CA GLU A 168 14.49 -6.90 10.45
C GLU A 168 15.08 -7.60 9.23
N ALA A 169 16.23 -7.13 8.72
CA ALA A 169 16.88 -7.74 7.57
C ALA A 169 17.35 -9.19 7.83
N GLU A 170 17.67 -9.53 9.09
CA GLU A 170 18.08 -10.89 9.47
C GLU A 170 16.97 -11.94 9.33
N VAL A 171 15.70 -11.51 9.40
CA VAL A 171 14.53 -12.40 9.37
C VAL A 171 13.60 -12.15 8.19
N ALA A 172 13.97 -11.24 7.28
CA ALA A 172 13.12 -10.80 6.16
C ALA A 172 12.79 -11.92 5.17
N GLU A 173 13.74 -12.86 4.95
CA GLU A 173 13.56 -13.95 4.00
C GLU A 173 12.90 -15.15 4.67
N SER A 174 11.93 -15.77 3.96
CA SER A 174 11.33 -17.02 4.39
C SER A 174 12.33 -18.16 4.27
N LEU A 175 12.28 -19.09 5.22
CA LEU A 175 13.07 -20.34 5.16
C LEU A 175 12.45 -21.30 4.13
N PRO A 176 13.22 -22.25 3.58
CA PRO A 176 12.68 -23.30 2.73
C PRO A 176 11.52 -24.03 3.43
N ASP A 177 10.41 -24.22 2.73
CA ASP A 177 9.18 -24.89 3.22
C ASP A 177 8.50 -24.21 4.42
N GLU A 178 8.87 -22.98 4.77
CA GLU A 178 8.22 -22.20 5.83
C GLU A 178 6.86 -21.68 5.37
N THR A 179 5.79 -21.93 6.15
CA THR A 179 4.49 -21.34 5.89
C THR A 179 4.48 -19.86 6.24
N GLU A 180 3.52 -19.10 5.70
CA GLU A 180 3.38 -17.67 5.99
C GLU A 180 3.16 -17.41 7.49
N GLU A 181 2.39 -18.27 8.16
CA GLU A 181 2.13 -18.17 9.60
C GLU A 181 3.40 -18.48 10.42
N ALA A 182 4.18 -19.47 10.02
CA ALA A 182 5.45 -19.82 10.68
C ALA A 182 6.47 -18.67 10.51
N HIS A 183 6.57 -18.11 9.31
CA HIS A 183 7.41 -16.94 9.04
C HIS A 183 7.00 -15.76 9.92
N ALA A 184 5.72 -15.42 9.95
CA ALA A 184 5.22 -14.33 10.79
C ALA A 184 5.49 -14.56 12.29
N ALA A 185 5.34 -15.79 12.77
CA ALA A 185 5.64 -16.15 14.16
C ALA A 185 7.14 -16.01 14.47
N ARG A 186 8.02 -16.41 13.54
CA ARG A 186 9.47 -16.25 13.66
C ARG A 186 9.88 -14.78 13.69
N ILE A 187 9.33 -13.96 12.79
CA ILE A 187 9.53 -12.51 12.78
C ILE A 187 9.10 -11.91 14.12
N LEU A 188 7.90 -12.26 14.62
CA LEU A 188 7.39 -11.72 15.88
C LEU A 188 8.30 -12.06 17.05
N THR A 189 8.76 -13.31 17.15
CA THR A 189 9.68 -13.78 18.21
C THR A 189 10.99 -13.00 18.16
N HIS A 190 11.56 -12.82 16.97
CA HIS A 190 12.78 -12.03 16.77
C HIS A 190 12.59 -10.56 17.18
N ARG A 191 11.47 -9.95 16.78
CA ARG A 191 11.11 -8.59 17.16
C ARG A 191 10.98 -8.40 18.67
N GLN A 192 10.31 -9.33 19.34
CA GLN A 192 10.15 -9.28 20.80
C GLN A 192 11.50 -9.39 21.53
N THR A 193 12.44 -10.16 20.97
CA THR A 193 13.74 -10.40 21.58
C THR A 193 14.74 -9.26 21.33
N PHE A 194 14.85 -8.79 20.09
CA PHE A 194 15.91 -7.87 19.68
C PHE A 194 15.42 -6.46 19.35
N VAL A 195 14.28 -6.33 18.72
CA VAL A 195 13.79 -5.03 18.22
C VAL A 195 13.06 -4.24 19.31
N LYS A 196 12.23 -4.91 20.10
CA LYS A 196 11.43 -4.26 21.15
C LYS A 196 12.26 -3.50 22.17
N PRO A 197 13.38 -4.04 22.74
CA PRO A 197 14.20 -3.29 23.66
C PRO A 197 14.79 -2.00 23.04
N VAL A 198 15.18 -2.07 21.76
CA VAL A 198 15.70 -0.89 21.05
C VAL A 198 14.59 0.13 20.81
N TYR A 199 13.39 -0.32 20.41
CA TYR A 199 12.24 0.56 20.26
C TYR A 199 11.86 1.27 21.57
N GLU A 200 11.84 0.55 22.68
CA GLU A 200 11.55 1.10 24.02
C GLU A 200 12.61 2.13 24.45
N ALA A 201 13.88 1.91 24.11
CA ALA A 201 14.94 2.88 24.35
C ALA A 201 14.75 4.16 23.51
N ILE A 202 14.40 4.04 22.24
CA ILE A 202 14.05 5.17 21.37
C ILE A 202 12.86 5.94 21.95
N ASP A 203 11.81 5.21 22.34
CA ASP A 203 10.61 5.81 22.91
C ASP A 203 10.90 6.59 24.19
N ALA A 204 11.73 6.04 25.08
CA ALA A 204 12.15 6.70 26.30
C ALA A 204 12.90 8.02 26.02
N ILE A 205 13.77 8.05 25.01
CA ILE A 205 14.46 9.27 24.57
C ILE A 205 13.45 10.32 24.11
N PHE A 206 12.50 9.93 23.26
CA PHE A 206 11.48 10.86 22.77
C PHE A 206 10.56 11.37 23.88
N MET A 207 10.20 10.53 24.84
CA MET A 207 9.42 10.96 26.01
C MET A 207 10.17 12.00 26.85
N GLU A 208 11.47 11.84 27.03
CA GLU A 208 12.28 12.84 27.76
C GLU A 208 12.37 14.14 26.96
N MET A 209 12.67 14.07 25.66
CA MET A 209 12.71 15.24 24.80
C MET A 209 11.37 15.97 24.72
N ALA A 210 10.25 15.26 24.79
CA ALA A 210 8.91 15.85 24.71
C ALA A 210 8.63 16.83 25.87
N LYS A 211 9.19 16.61 27.03
CA LYS A 211 9.02 17.51 28.19
C LYS A 211 9.47 18.94 27.90
N THR A 212 10.54 19.08 27.13
CA THR A 212 11.12 20.37 26.76
C THR A 212 10.66 20.89 25.39
N GLN A 213 10.46 19.99 24.39
CA GLN A 213 10.25 20.34 23.01
C GLN A 213 8.78 20.53 22.63
N THR A 214 7.84 20.00 23.41
CA THR A 214 6.42 19.98 23.07
C THR A 214 5.52 20.49 24.18
N THR A 215 4.31 20.89 23.81
CA THR A 215 3.17 21.13 24.70
C THR A 215 2.01 20.25 24.24
N GLN A 216 1.13 19.86 25.19
CA GLN A 216 -0.06 19.10 24.86
C GLN A 216 -1.28 20.01 24.81
N VAL A 217 -2.00 20.01 23.70
CA VAL A 217 -3.23 20.79 23.48
C VAL A 217 -4.31 19.86 22.96
N LYS A 218 -5.44 19.73 23.66
CA LYS A 218 -6.56 18.85 23.29
C LYS A 218 -6.12 17.43 22.92
N GLY A 219 -5.25 16.82 23.78
CA GLY A 219 -4.77 15.47 23.59
C GLY A 219 -3.67 15.27 22.52
N ARG A 220 -3.30 16.33 21.79
CA ARG A 220 -2.25 16.28 20.76
C ARG A 220 -1.01 17.07 21.17
N PHE A 221 0.16 16.53 20.82
CA PHE A 221 1.43 17.20 21.01
C PHE A 221 1.63 18.26 19.92
N ARG A 222 2.08 19.46 20.33
CA ARG A 222 2.47 20.58 19.46
C ARG A 222 3.89 20.96 19.78
N SER A 223 4.68 21.31 18.77
CA SER A 223 6.03 21.82 18.95
C SER A 223 5.97 23.19 19.66
N LYS A 224 6.83 23.40 20.66
CA LYS A 224 7.02 24.73 21.31
C LYS A 224 7.72 25.69 20.37
N GLU A 225 8.66 25.18 19.58
CA GLU A 225 9.45 25.93 18.60
C GLU A 225 9.33 25.30 17.21
N ASP A 226 9.58 26.06 16.16
CA ASP A 226 9.57 25.60 14.76
C ASP A 226 10.94 25.01 14.36
N THR A 227 11.51 24.16 15.21
CA THR A 227 12.75 23.44 14.93
C THR A 227 12.46 22.05 14.36
N GLN A 228 13.38 21.49 13.58
CA GLN A 228 13.24 20.13 13.06
C GLN A 228 13.25 19.09 14.19
N ALA A 229 14.00 19.33 15.25
CA ALA A 229 13.99 18.48 16.44
C ALA A 229 12.60 18.43 17.10
N ALA A 230 11.98 19.58 17.31
CA ALA A 230 10.64 19.66 17.89
C ALA A 230 9.57 19.03 16.95
N LYS A 231 9.75 19.11 15.62
CA LYS A 231 8.89 18.43 14.64
C LYS A 231 9.04 16.92 14.74
N ALA A 232 10.25 16.39 14.83
CA ALA A 232 10.51 14.95 14.97
C ALA A 232 9.90 14.41 16.29
N VAL A 233 10.10 15.10 17.41
CA VAL A 233 9.50 14.74 18.71
C VAL A 233 7.97 14.75 18.62
N ARG A 234 7.38 15.83 18.07
CA ARG A 234 5.93 15.94 17.88
C ARG A 234 5.37 14.79 17.02
N TYR A 235 6.06 14.46 15.93
CA TYR A 235 5.64 13.36 15.05
C TYR A 235 5.61 12.05 15.84
N TRP A 236 6.72 11.69 16.51
CA TRP A 236 6.80 10.49 17.33
C TRP A 236 5.69 10.42 18.36
N MET A 237 5.56 11.46 19.17
CA MET A 237 4.59 11.50 20.27
C MET A 237 3.14 11.38 19.80
N ASN A 238 2.79 11.96 18.63
CA ASN A 238 1.44 11.87 18.07
C ASN A 238 1.16 10.52 17.39
N GLN A 239 2.20 9.80 16.93
CA GLN A 239 2.04 8.51 16.23
C GLN A 239 2.48 7.31 17.09
N ARG A 240 2.94 7.53 18.30
CA ARG A 240 3.57 6.55 19.18
C ARG A 240 2.85 5.22 19.26
N GLU A 241 1.53 5.24 19.48
CA GLU A 241 0.72 4.02 19.58
C GLU A 241 0.60 3.28 18.24
N HIS A 242 0.70 4.01 17.15
CA HIS A 242 0.59 3.48 15.80
C HIS A 242 1.95 3.11 15.19
N LEU A 243 3.04 3.49 15.80
CA LEU A 243 4.39 3.11 15.36
C LEU A 243 4.85 1.75 15.90
N LYS A 244 4.14 1.17 16.90
CA LYS A 244 4.53 -0.06 17.59
C LYS A 244 3.70 -1.31 17.22
N VAL A 245 2.66 -1.17 16.36
CA VAL A 245 1.77 -2.30 16.02
C VAL A 245 2.54 -3.49 15.42
N PHE A 246 3.61 -3.23 14.66
CA PHE A 246 4.48 -4.26 14.12
C PHE A 246 5.17 -5.13 15.18
N LEU A 247 5.29 -4.65 16.41
CA LEU A 247 5.82 -5.42 17.54
C LEU A 247 4.79 -6.43 18.09
N GLU A 248 3.52 -6.32 17.70
CA GLU A 248 2.44 -7.21 18.13
C GLU A 248 2.09 -8.26 17.09
N ASP A 249 2.48 -8.04 15.81
CA ASP A 249 2.12 -8.91 14.69
C ASP A 249 3.28 -8.99 13.69
N GLY A 250 3.85 -10.19 13.51
CA GLY A 250 4.97 -10.41 12.59
C GLY A 250 4.62 -10.21 11.12
N ARG A 251 3.34 -10.22 10.76
CA ARG A 251 2.87 -9.96 9.39
C ARG A 251 2.99 -8.47 9.01
N VAL A 252 3.05 -7.57 9.99
CA VAL A 252 3.02 -6.11 9.77
C VAL A 252 4.42 -5.60 9.41
N PRO A 253 4.64 -5.04 8.21
CA PRO A 253 5.95 -4.51 7.83
C PRO A 253 6.22 -3.14 8.47
N LEU A 254 7.51 -2.82 8.66
CA LEU A 254 7.95 -1.52 9.17
C LEU A 254 7.86 -0.41 8.13
N GLU A 255 7.85 -0.80 6.86
CA GLU A 255 7.91 0.11 5.72
C GLU A 255 6.87 -0.26 4.64
N THR A 256 6.69 0.62 3.70
CA THR A 256 5.74 0.46 2.60
C THR A 256 6.42 0.55 1.23
N ASN A 257 7.66 0.10 1.13
CA ASN A 257 8.42 0.11 -0.13
C ASN A 257 7.63 -0.58 -1.26
N THR A 258 6.81 -1.59 -0.93
CA THR A 258 5.96 -2.27 -1.91
C THR A 258 4.95 -1.32 -2.53
N VAL A 259 4.16 -0.60 -1.73
CA VAL A 259 3.18 0.36 -2.27
C VAL A 259 3.87 1.56 -2.92
N GLU A 260 5.01 2.02 -2.41
CA GLU A 260 5.78 3.10 -3.03
C GLU A 260 6.31 2.69 -4.42
N ARG A 261 6.83 1.46 -4.56
CA ARG A 261 7.23 0.89 -5.86
C ARG A 261 6.05 0.73 -6.80
N ALA A 262 4.92 0.28 -6.27
CA ALA A 262 3.68 0.09 -7.01
C ALA A 262 3.09 1.42 -7.51
N ILE A 263 3.27 2.52 -6.78
CA ILE A 263 2.89 3.89 -7.21
C ILE A 263 3.83 4.44 -8.30
N ARG A 264 5.07 3.93 -8.41
CA ARG A 264 6.08 4.47 -9.34
C ARG A 264 5.60 4.56 -10.79
N PRO A 265 4.91 3.54 -11.39
CA PRO A 265 4.36 3.65 -12.74
C PRO A 265 3.40 4.84 -12.89
N MET A 266 2.55 5.10 -11.89
CA MET A 266 1.66 6.27 -11.88
C MET A 266 2.44 7.59 -11.80
N ALA A 267 3.50 7.63 -11.00
CA ALA A 267 4.38 8.80 -10.89
C ALA A 267 5.14 9.08 -12.19
N VAL A 268 5.60 8.03 -12.89
CA VAL A 268 6.24 8.13 -14.21
C VAL A 268 5.23 8.61 -15.25
N LEU A 269 4.04 8.01 -15.28
CA LEU A 269 2.97 8.42 -16.19
C LEU A 269 2.59 9.89 -15.99
N ARG A 270 2.49 10.34 -14.74
CA ARG A 270 2.28 11.76 -14.40
C ARG A 270 3.39 12.65 -14.94
N LYS A 271 4.66 12.25 -14.82
CA LYS A 271 5.79 13.02 -15.37
C LYS A 271 5.73 13.12 -16.90
N ASN A 272 5.29 12.05 -17.57
CA ASN A 272 5.24 11.98 -19.03
C ASN A 272 3.99 12.68 -19.62
N LYS A 273 2.81 12.47 -19.02
CA LYS A 273 1.53 13.03 -19.50
C LYS A 273 1.08 14.29 -18.76
N GLY A 274 1.62 14.57 -17.57
CA GLY A 274 1.32 15.72 -16.73
C GLY A 274 -0.03 15.63 -16.01
N PHE A 275 -1.10 15.20 -16.68
CA PHE A 275 -2.48 15.22 -16.18
C PHE A 275 -3.39 14.28 -16.96
N VAL A 276 -4.61 14.07 -16.45
CA VAL A 276 -5.76 13.54 -17.21
C VAL A 276 -6.82 14.64 -17.39
N GLN A 277 -7.63 14.54 -18.44
CA GLN A 277 -8.64 15.56 -18.76
C GLN A 277 -9.79 15.55 -17.77
N SER A 278 -10.34 14.39 -17.43
CA SER A 278 -11.56 14.22 -16.64
C SER A 278 -11.38 13.26 -15.48
N ILE A 279 -12.30 13.32 -14.53
CA ILE A 279 -12.36 12.37 -13.41
C ILE A 279 -12.63 10.94 -13.91
N ASP A 280 -13.42 10.79 -14.97
CA ASP A 280 -13.68 9.47 -15.56
C ASP A 280 -12.43 8.90 -16.24
N GLY A 281 -11.60 9.74 -16.85
CA GLY A 281 -10.28 9.36 -17.34
C GLY A 281 -9.36 8.92 -16.20
N ALA A 282 -9.40 9.60 -15.04
CA ALA A 282 -8.65 9.18 -13.86
C ALA A 282 -9.15 7.85 -13.27
N LYS A 283 -10.46 7.64 -13.23
CA LYS A 283 -11.06 6.36 -12.81
C LYS A 283 -10.70 5.22 -13.75
N THR A 284 -10.76 5.45 -15.06
CA THR A 284 -10.34 4.47 -16.08
C THR A 284 -8.87 4.08 -15.88
N LEU A 285 -8.00 5.06 -15.68
CA LEU A 285 -6.59 4.80 -15.40
C LEU A 285 -6.40 4.00 -14.10
N ALA A 286 -7.17 4.36 -13.04
CA ALA A 286 -7.18 3.65 -11.77
C ALA A 286 -7.70 2.21 -11.86
N MET A 287 -8.43 1.85 -12.92
CA MET A 287 -8.87 0.48 -13.20
C MET A 287 -7.87 -0.29 -14.07
N CYS A 288 -7.31 0.33 -15.09
CA CYS A 288 -6.45 -0.36 -16.06
C CYS A 288 -5.04 -0.62 -15.52
N MET A 289 -4.42 0.38 -14.87
CA MET A 289 -3.05 0.23 -14.35
C MET A 289 -2.89 -0.90 -13.33
N PRO A 290 -3.82 -1.08 -12.36
CA PRO A 290 -3.73 -2.19 -11.43
C PRO A 290 -3.76 -3.57 -12.08
N LEU A 291 -4.53 -3.76 -13.16
CA LEU A 291 -4.56 -5.04 -13.88
C LEU A 291 -3.18 -5.39 -14.42
N VAL A 292 -2.53 -4.42 -15.06
CA VAL A 292 -1.19 -4.56 -15.63
C VAL A 292 -0.15 -4.80 -14.52
N GLU A 293 -0.15 -3.97 -13.49
CA GLU A 293 0.86 -4.05 -12.42
C GLU A 293 0.66 -5.30 -11.55
N THR A 294 -0.59 -5.69 -11.27
CA THR A 294 -0.87 -6.93 -10.52
C THR A 294 -0.47 -8.17 -11.32
N ALA A 295 -0.71 -8.22 -12.63
CA ALA A 295 -0.24 -9.32 -13.46
C ALA A 295 1.29 -9.43 -13.43
N LYS A 296 2.01 -8.32 -13.55
CA LYS A 296 3.49 -8.28 -13.44
C LYS A 296 3.98 -8.76 -12.07
N LEU A 297 3.34 -8.33 -10.98
CA LEU A 297 3.69 -8.78 -9.62
C LEU A 297 3.54 -10.30 -9.45
N ASN A 298 2.62 -10.92 -10.18
CA ASN A 298 2.41 -12.37 -10.19
C ASN A 298 3.26 -13.10 -11.24
N GLY A 299 4.11 -12.41 -12.01
CA GLY A 299 4.92 -12.99 -13.08
C GLY A 299 4.07 -13.54 -14.23
N ILE A 300 2.95 -12.89 -14.54
CA ILE A 300 1.99 -13.29 -15.56
C ILE A 300 2.17 -12.43 -16.79
N ASP A 301 2.08 -13.03 -17.97
CA ASP A 301 1.96 -12.29 -19.23
C ASP A 301 0.64 -11.52 -19.24
N VAL A 302 0.75 -10.20 -19.32
CA VAL A 302 -0.40 -9.28 -19.24
C VAL A 302 -1.33 -9.44 -20.43
N GLU A 303 -0.76 -9.65 -21.63
CA GLU A 303 -1.52 -9.79 -22.86
C GLU A 303 -2.33 -11.10 -22.85
N GLU A 304 -1.72 -12.20 -22.42
CA GLU A 304 -2.38 -13.49 -22.30
C GLU A 304 -3.55 -13.44 -21.30
N LEU A 305 -3.33 -12.88 -20.11
CA LEU A 305 -4.38 -12.72 -19.10
C LEU A 305 -5.55 -11.88 -19.63
N LEU A 306 -5.27 -10.71 -20.21
CA LEU A 306 -6.30 -9.82 -20.71
C LEU A 306 -7.07 -10.43 -21.89
N ASN A 307 -6.40 -11.19 -22.75
CA ASN A 307 -7.01 -11.87 -23.88
C ASN A 307 -7.97 -12.98 -23.42
N ASP A 308 -7.53 -13.84 -22.50
CA ASP A 308 -8.36 -14.89 -21.92
C ASP A 308 -9.58 -14.32 -21.20
N MET A 309 -9.36 -13.32 -20.35
CA MET A 309 -10.43 -12.63 -19.63
C MET A 309 -11.44 -11.99 -20.57
N SER A 310 -10.98 -11.29 -21.60
CA SER A 310 -11.84 -10.62 -22.57
C SER A 310 -12.65 -11.63 -23.38
N LYS A 311 -12.03 -12.71 -23.88
CA LYS A 311 -12.73 -13.76 -24.63
C LYS A 311 -13.84 -14.39 -23.79
N ALA A 312 -13.56 -14.70 -22.54
CA ALA A 312 -14.56 -15.31 -21.66
C ALA A 312 -15.71 -14.35 -21.31
N ALA A 313 -15.39 -13.09 -21.02
CA ALA A 313 -16.39 -12.06 -20.74
C ALA A 313 -17.29 -11.82 -21.96
N PHE A 314 -16.72 -11.71 -23.16
CA PHE A 314 -17.50 -11.58 -24.40
C PHE A 314 -18.37 -12.79 -24.67
N LYS A 315 -17.83 -14.01 -24.47
CA LYS A 315 -18.60 -15.24 -24.63
C LYS A 315 -19.80 -15.27 -23.69
N HIS A 316 -19.59 -14.98 -22.41
CA HIS A 316 -20.64 -14.91 -21.39
C HIS A 316 -21.72 -13.89 -21.75
N ALA A 317 -21.34 -12.66 -22.10
CA ALA A 317 -22.26 -11.61 -22.49
C ALA A 317 -23.04 -11.98 -23.76
N TYR A 318 -22.39 -12.59 -24.75
CA TYR A 318 -23.03 -13.06 -25.99
C TYR A 318 -24.07 -14.16 -25.73
N GLU A 319 -23.73 -15.17 -24.93
CA GLU A 319 -24.62 -16.27 -24.57
C GLU A 319 -25.84 -15.78 -23.80
N LYS A 320 -25.65 -14.87 -22.83
CA LYS A 320 -26.72 -14.27 -22.04
C LYS A 320 -27.66 -13.43 -22.91
N GLN A 321 -27.13 -12.61 -23.81
CA GLN A 321 -27.92 -11.81 -24.75
C GLN A 321 -28.64 -12.68 -25.76
N TRP A 322 -28.00 -13.75 -26.28
CA TRP A 322 -28.60 -14.71 -27.16
C TRP A 322 -29.79 -15.43 -26.52
N THR A 323 -29.63 -15.90 -25.28
CA THR A 323 -30.70 -16.53 -24.50
C THR A 323 -31.88 -15.58 -24.32
N TYR A 324 -31.63 -14.31 -23.96
CA TYR A 324 -32.67 -13.29 -23.82
C TYR A 324 -33.49 -13.13 -25.12
N TRP A 325 -32.85 -13.10 -26.27
CA TRP A 325 -33.54 -12.96 -27.55
C TRP A 325 -34.39 -14.18 -27.97
N TYR A 326 -33.97 -15.36 -27.55
CA TYR A 326 -34.72 -16.58 -27.87
C TYR A 326 -35.85 -16.86 -26.89
N THR A 327 -35.76 -16.38 -25.67
CA THR A 327 -36.76 -16.65 -24.63
C THR A 327 -37.74 -15.50 -24.40
N ASN A 328 -37.48 -14.31 -24.98
CA ASN A 328 -38.34 -13.14 -24.80
C ASN A 328 -39.07 -12.78 -26.07
N GLU A 329 -40.42 -12.93 -26.07
CA GLU A 329 -41.29 -12.62 -27.22
C GLU A 329 -41.25 -11.15 -27.65
N GLU A 330 -40.90 -10.23 -26.72
CA GLU A 330 -40.73 -8.79 -26.98
C GLU A 330 -39.32 -8.44 -27.53
N ALA A 331 -38.42 -9.41 -27.63
CA ALA A 331 -37.07 -9.18 -28.14
C ALA A 331 -37.07 -8.77 -29.61
N PRO A 332 -36.21 -7.82 -30.00
CA PRO A 332 -36.20 -7.35 -31.40
C PRO A 332 -35.80 -8.47 -32.36
N LYS A 333 -36.59 -8.60 -33.43
CA LYS A 333 -36.47 -9.67 -34.47
C LYS A 333 -35.15 -9.65 -35.25
N ASN A 334 -34.28 -8.66 -35.07
CA ASN A 334 -32.97 -8.57 -35.73
C ASN A 334 -31.83 -8.32 -34.70
N PRO A 335 -31.22 -9.39 -34.16
CA PRO A 335 -30.19 -9.30 -33.13
C PRO A 335 -28.90 -8.58 -33.57
N THR A 336 -28.58 -8.60 -34.87
CA THR A 336 -27.32 -8.04 -35.39
C THR A 336 -27.23 -6.52 -35.31
N ARG A 337 -28.35 -5.81 -35.14
CA ARG A 337 -28.39 -4.34 -35.08
C ARG A 337 -28.17 -3.77 -33.63
N LYS A 338 -28.26 -4.59 -32.58
CA LYS A 338 -28.16 -4.15 -31.16
C LYS A 338 -26.95 -4.68 -30.40
N ILE A 339 -26.11 -5.52 -31.00
CA ILE A 339 -24.80 -5.88 -30.39
C ILE A 339 -23.89 -4.65 -30.23
N GLN A 340 -24.23 -3.53 -30.85
CA GLN A 340 -23.52 -2.26 -30.76
C GLN A 340 -23.91 -1.41 -29.55
N ASP A 341 -24.91 -1.81 -28.75
CA ASP A 341 -25.30 -1.05 -27.57
C ASP A 341 -24.46 -1.49 -26.35
N TRP A 342 -23.24 -1.00 -26.29
CA TRP A 342 -22.31 -1.21 -25.19
C TRP A 342 -22.83 -0.72 -23.84
N ALA A 343 -23.93 0.03 -23.81
CA ALA A 343 -24.56 0.51 -22.60
C ALA A 343 -25.02 -0.63 -21.66
N ASN A 344 -25.30 -1.82 -22.22
CA ASN A 344 -25.79 -2.97 -21.45
C ASN A 344 -24.68 -3.96 -21.05
N MET A 345 -23.40 -3.73 -21.39
CA MET A 345 -22.33 -4.67 -21.05
C MET A 345 -22.16 -4.83 -19.54
N ALA A 346 -22.34 -3.79 -18.75
CA ALA A 346 -22.27 -3.88 -17.29
C ALA A 346 -23.37 -4.81 -16.73
N GLU A 347 -24.57 -4.77 -17.29
CA GLU A 347 -25.68 -5.64 -16.93
C GLU A 347 -25.43 -7.08 -17.40
N LEU A 348 -24.99 -7.27 -18.64
CA LEU A 348 -24.66 -8.59 -19.18
C LEU A 348 -23.53 -9.29 -18.40
N LEU A 349 -22.58 -8.53 -17.85
CA LEU A 349 -21.46 -9.03 -17.06
C LEU A 349 -21.69 -8.97 -15.55
N SER A 350 -22.90 -8.63 -15.09
CA SER A 350 -23.19 -8.46 -13.66
C SER A 350 -22.99 -9.74 -12.84
N ASP A 351 -23.20 -10.91 -13.44
CA ASP A 351 -23.05 -12.25 -12.88
C ASP A 351 -21.80 -13.00 -13.41
N PHE A 352 -20.95 -12.33 -14.19
CA PHE A 352 -19.70 -12.92 -14.66
C PHE A 352 -18.75 -13.15 -13.48
N ASN A 353 -18.20 -14.37 -13.38
CA ASN A 353 -17.30 -14.72 -12.29
C ASN A 353 -15.89 -14.17 -12.53
N TRP A 354 -15.66 -12.93 -12.13
CA TRP A 354 -14.34 -12.28 -12.19
C TRP A 354 -13.28 -12.96 -11.31
N ALA A 355 -13.70 -13.75 -10.31
CA ALA A 355 -12.78 -14.43 -9.40
C ALA A 355 -11.92 -15.49 -10.13
N ASP A 356 -12.41 -16.10 -11.20
CA ASP A 356 -11.65 -17.05 -12.02
C ASP A 356 -10.47 -16.41 -12.77
N TYR A 357 -10.44 -15.07 -12.84
CA TYR A 357 -9.41 -14.26 -13.50
C TYR A 357 -8.57 -13.46 -12.53
N LEU A 358 -8.68 -13.73 -11.22
CA LEU A 358 -7.70 -13.25 -10.26
C LEU A 358 -6.32 -13.79 -10.66
N PRO A 359 -5.26 -12.98 -10.66
CA PRO A 359 -3.96 -13.37 -11.20
C PRO A 359 -3.45 -14.72 -10.66
N TRP A 360 -3.54 -14.94 -9.36
CA TRP A 360 -3.11 -16.21 -8.75
C TRP A 360 -4.01 -17.40 -9.10
N VAL A 361 -5.33 -17.20 -9.28
CA VAL A 361 -6.27 -18.26 -9.70
C VAL A 361 -6.02 -18.60 -11.16
N TRP A 362 -5.90 -17.60 -12.02
CA TRP A 362 -5.61 -17.79 -13.44
C TRP A 362 -4.26 -18.50 -13.65
N LYS A 363 -3.22 -18.08 -12.93
CA LYS A 363 -1.89 -18.69 -12.99
C LYS A 363 -1.94 -20.18 -12.60
N ALA A 364 -2.57 -20.50 -11.45
CA ALA A 364 -2.71 -21.88 -10.98
C ALA A 364 -3.45 -22.75 -12.01
N ARG A 365 -4.51 -22.22 -12.64
CA ARG A 365 -5.24 -22.91 -13.72
C ARG A 365 -4.33 -23.19 -14.91
N LYS A 366 -3.58 -22.22 -15.40
CA LYS A 366 -2.65 -22.38 -16.53
C LYS A 366 -1.55 -23.40 -16.23
N GLU A 367 -1.00 -23.39 -15.03
CA GLU A 367 -0.01 -24.36 -14.60
C GLU A 367 -0.60 -25.77 -14.55
N ALA A 368 -1.83 -25.93 -14.07
CA ALA A 368 -2.52 -27.22 -14.05
C ALA A 368 -2.81 -27.73 -15.47
N GLU A 369 -3.28 -26.86 -16.37
CA GLU A 369 -3.49 -27.17 -17.79
C GLU A 369 -2.19 -27.61 -18.47
N ALA A 370 -1.08 -26.92 -18.22
CA ALA A 370 0.23 -27.26 -18.78
C ALA A 370 0.74 -28.62 -18.27
N ARG A 371 0.56 -28.91 -16.96
CA ARG A 371 0.92 -30.21 -16.39
C ARG A 371 0.13 -31.34 -17.02
N LEU A 372 -1.19 -31.18 -17.15
CA LEU A 372 -2.05 -32.17 -17.77
C LEU A 372 -1.66 -32.44 -19.24
N GLN A 373 -1.39 -31.38 -20.01
CA GLN A 373 -0.92 -31.53 -21.38
C GLN A 373 0.43 -32.25 -21.47
N ALA A 374 1.36 -31.98 -20.56
CA ALA A 374 2.64 -32.65 -20.50
C ALA A 374 2.49 -34.15 -20.15
N GLU A 375 1.57 -34.50 -19.26
CA GLU A 375 1.25 -35.89 -18.92
C GLU A 375 0.63 -36.65 -20.10
N LEU A 376 -0.34 -36.03 -20.78
CA LEU A 376 -0.98 -36.61 -21.98
C LEU A 376 0.05 -36.83 -23.10
N ALA A 377 0.96 -35.87 -23.30
CA ALA A 377 2.04 -35.99 -24.29
C ALA A 377 3.00 -37.15 -23.96
N LYS A 378 3.33 -37.37 -22.68
CA LYS A 378 4.14 -38.52 -22.24
C LYS A 378 3.44 -39.85 -22.48
N GLN A 379 2.12 -39.92 -22.26
CA GLN A 379 1.34 -41.14 -22.50
C GLN A 379 1.15 -41.43 -23.99
N ALA A 380 1.10 -40.39 -24.84
CA ALA A 380 0.97 -40.51 -26.30
C ALA A 380 2.31 -40.82 -27.00
N ALA A 381 3.44 -40.66 -26.33
CA ALA A 381 4.75 -41.03 -26.89
C ALA A 381 4.81 -42.56 -27.08
N PRO A 382 5.10 -43.08 -28.28
CA PRO A 382 5.19 -44.53 -28.50
C PRO A 382 6.32 -45.09 -27.64
N GLN A 383 6.00 -46.15 -26.89
CA GLN A 383 7.02 -46.99 -26.29
C GLN A 383 7.88 -47.56 -27.40
N MET A 384 8.97 -46.93 -27.75
CA MET A 384 9.98 -47.53 -28.59
C MET A 384 10.66 -48.59 -27.76
N ALA A 385 10.24 -49.85 -27.97
CA ALA A 385 10.90 -51.07 -27.48
C ALA A 385 12.21 -51.29 -28.24
#